data_f2239bf011f69b8e5c59ffa32a6f3a74
#
_entry.id   f2239bf011f69b8e5c59ffa32a6f3a74
#
_cell.length_a   1.000
_cell.length_b   1.000
_cell.length_c   1.000
_cell.angle_alpha   90.00
_cell.angle_beta   90.00
_cell.angle_gamma   90.00
#
_symmetry.space_group_name_H-M   'P 1'
#
loop_
_entity.id
_entity.type
_entity.pdbx_description
1 polymer ?
#
loop_
_entity_poly.entity_id
_entity_poly.type
_entity_poly.pdbx_seq_one_letter_code
_entity_poly.pdbx_strand_id
1 'polypeptide(L)'
;MTGCYIPNHRCIDNAIHTFAGVELRLACAELMEQQGYPEPTGQAKITPAFNLPCRYVLHTVGPIINGRVTKVDKELLASCYRSCLKLAAENSLESVVFCCISTGEFHFPNDLAAEIAVATVKEFLKKQTSVKKVIFNVFKDLD
;
A
#
# COMPACT_ATOMS: atom_id res chain seq x y z
N MET A 1 -7.10 6.55 -0.92
CA MET A 1 -6.77 6.35 -2.34
C MET A 1 -6.56 7.70 -2.94
N THR A 2 -5.33 7.96 -3.24
CA THR A 2 -4.99 9.17 -3.94
C THR A 2 -5.55 9.02 -5.34
N GLY A 3 -6.51 9.82 -5.72
CA GLY A 3 -6.92 9.86 -7.10
C GLY A 3 -5.78 10.37 -7.97
N CYS A 4 -4.80 9.53 -8.30
CA CYS A 4 -3.83 9.88 -9.32
C CYS A 4 -4.55 9.90 -10.67
N TYR A 5 -5.30 10.98 -10.89
CA TYR A 5 -6.04 11.22 -12.13
C TYR A 5 -5.16 11.89 -13.18
N ILE A 6 -3.90 12.15 -12.89
CA ILE A 6 -2.99 12.81 -13.81
C ILE A 6 -2.52 11.77 -14.83
N PRO A 7 -2.85 11.94 -16.13
CA PRO A 7 -2.36 11.06 -17.18
C PRO A 7 -0.82 11.04 -17.18
N ASN A 8 -0.25 9.88 -17.43
CA ASN A 8 1.21 9.66 -17.47
C ASN A 8 1.97 9.89 -16.15
N HIS A 9 1.30 9.97 -15.03
CA HIS A 9 1.96 9.98 -13.73
C HIS A 9 2.68 8.64 -13.48
N ARG A 10 3.97 8.69 -13.13
CA ARG A 10 4.84 7.50 -13.00
C ARG A 10 4.76 6.82 -11.62
N CYS A 11 3.67 6.99 -10.88
CA CYS A 11 3.48 6.31 -9.59
C CYS A 11 2.96 4.90 -9.77
N ILE A 12 3.20 4.06 -8.78
CA ILE A 12 2.72 2.67 -8.76
C ILE A 12 1.19 2.59 -8.79
N ASP A 13 0.49 3.53 -8.15
CA ASP A 13 -0.97 3.60 -8.16
C ASP A 13 -1.49 3.73 -9.60
N ASN A 14 -0.94 4.65 -10.38
CA ASN A 14 -1.34 4.82 -11.78
C ASN A 14 -1.00 3.59 -12.64
N ALA A 15 0.15 2.96 -12.41
CA ALA A 15 0.52 1.73 -13.13
C ALA A 15 -0.46 0.59 -12.83
N ILE A 16 -0.78 0.36 -11.54
CA ILE A 16 -1.76 -0.65 -11.13
C ILE A 16 -3.13 -0.39 -11.77
N HIS A 17 -3.62 0.85 -11.71
CA HIS A 17 -4.90 1.21 -12.35
C HIS A 17 -4.90 1.03 -13.87
N THR A 18 -3.76 1.28 -14.52
CA THR A 18 -3.62 1.09 -15.97
C THR A 18 -3.76 -0.38 -16.35
N PHE A 19 -3.09 -1.27 -15.63
CA PHE A 19 -3.13 -2.70 -15.92
C PHE A 19 -4.39 -3.39 -15.41
N ALA A 20 -4.96 -2.94 -14.30
CA ALA A 20 -6.20 -3.49 -13.75
C ALA A 20 -7.44 -3.15 -14.59
N GLY A 21 -7.39 -2.05 -15.34
CA GLY A 21 -8.52 -1.55 -16.13
C GLY A 21 -9.43 -0.57 -15.37
N VAL A 22 -10.43 -0.07 -16.09
CA VAL A 22 -11.34 0.99 -15.58
C VAL A 22 -12.16 0.55 -14.37
N GLU A 23 -12.47 -0.73 -14.27
CA GLU A 23 -13.28 -1.30 -13.17
C GLU A 23 -12.65 -1.08 -11.79
N LEU A 24 -11.32 -1.19 -11.68
CA LEU A 24 -10.63 -0.88 -10.43
C LEU A 24 -10.83 0.58 -10.03
N ARG A 25 -10.77 1.49 -10.99
CA ARG A 25 -10.98 2.93 -10.74
C ARG A 25 -12.40 3.23 -10.30
N LEU A 26 -13.40 2.58 -10.91
CA LEU A 26 -14.80 2.70 -10.52
C LEU A 26 -15.05 2.13 -9.11
N ALA A 27 -14.52 0.95 -8.80
CA ALA A 27 -14.62 0.37 -7.46
C ALA A 27 -13.98 1.26 -6.39
N CYS A 28 -12.83 1.87 -6.70
CA CYS A 28 -12.19 2.82 -5.81
C CYS A 28 -13.02 4.08 -5.61
N ALA A 29 -13.63 4.62 -6.67
CA ALA A 29 -14.48 5.79 -6.58
C ALA A 29 -15.72 5.52 -5.71
N GLU A 30 -16.38 4.39 -5.91
CA GLU A 30 -17.52 3.95 -5.12
C GLU A 30 -17.17 3.82 -3.62
N LEU A 31 -16.05 3.18 -3.28
CA LEU A 31 -15.57 3.07 -1.90
C LEU A 31 -15.36 4.45 -1.26
N MET A 32 -14.79 5.40 -2.00
CA MET A 32 -14.54 6.74 -1.47
C MET A 32 -15.83 7.56 -1.34
N GLU A 33 -16.77 7.39 -2.27
CA GLU A 33 -18.08 8.03 -2.19
C GLU A 33 -18.89 7.53 -0.98
N GLN A 34 -18.92 6.21 -0.78
CA GLN A 34 -19.58 5.60 0.39
C GLN A 34 -18.93 6.04 1.71
N GLN A 35 -17.62 6.20 1.73
CA GLN A 35 -16.90 6.69 2.91
C GLN A 35 -17.15 8.17 3.20
N GLY A 36 -17.27 9.02 2.18
CA GLY A 36 -17.58 10.44 2.30
C GLY A 36 -16.42 11.34 2.77
N TYR A 37 -15.21 10.79 2.95
CA TYR A 37 -13.99 11.55 3.33
C TYR A 37 -12.73 10.88 2.75
N PRO A 38 -11.61 11.62 2.61
CA PRO A 38 -10.36 11.07 2.10
C PRO A 38 -9.85 9.91 2.96
N GLU A 39 -9.22 8.91 2.33
CA GLU A 39 -8.62 7.79 3.07
C GLU A 39 -7.52 8.28 4.02
N PRO A 40 -7.62 7.99 5.31
CA PRO A 40 -6.59 8.38 6.27
C PRO A 40 -5.27 7.67 6.01
N THR A 41 -4.16 8.39 6.19
CA THR A 41 -2.81 7.80 6.11
C THR A 41 -2.65 6.66 7.10
N GLY A 42 -2.08 5.54 6.65
CA GLY A 42 -1.82 4.37 7.49
C GLY A 42 -2.97 3.37 7.57
N GLN A 43 -4.13 3.66 6.98
CA GLN A 43 -5.24 2.71 6.86
C GLN A 43 -5.19 1.95 5.53
N ALA A 44 -5.99 0.90 5.40
CA ALA A 44 -6.07 0.10 4.19
C ALA A 44 -7.50 -0.25 3.80
N LYS A 45 -7.72 -0.39 2.49
CA LYS A 45 -8.94 -0.89 1.85
C LYS A 45 -8.60 -2.05 0.93
N ILE A 46 -9.59 -2.85 0.58
CA ILE A 46 -9.45 -3.98 -0.33
C ILE A 46 -10.46 -3.87 -1.47
N THR A 47 -10.01 -4.18 -2.69
CA THR A 47 -10.88 -4.33 -3.87
C THR A 47 -10.54 -5.61 -4.61
N PRO A 48 -11.42 -6.12 -5.46
CA PRO A 48 -11.02 -7.08 -6.51
C PRO A 48 -9.89 -6.49 -7.36
N ALA A 49 -9.09 -7.36 -7.96
CA ALA A 49 -7.94 -6.93 -8.77
C ALA A 49 -8.25 -6.80 -10.27
N PHE A 50 -9.45 -7.23 -10.68
CA PHE A 50 -9.94 -7.19 -12.07
C PHE A 50 -8.97 -7.86 -13.04
N ASN A 51 -8.34 -7.12 -13.97
CA ASN A 51 -7.45 -7.69 -14.98
C ASN A 51 -6.03 -8.03 -14.46
N LEU A 52 -5.71 -7.75 -13.20
CA LEU A 52 -4.41 -8.10 -12.64
C LEU A 52 -4.32 -9.61 -12.32
N PRO A 53 -3.13 -10.22 -12.39
CA PRO A 53 -2.92 -11.66 -12.12
C PRO A 53 -2.92 -11.99 -10.61
N CYS A 54 -3.70 -11.28 -9.82
CA CYS A 54 -3.90 -11.50 -8.39
C CYS A 54 -5.38 -11.39 -8.05
N ARG A 55 -5.78 -11.84 -6.86
CA ARG A 55 -7.21 -11.82 -6.48
C ARG A 55 -7.69 -10.44 -6.02
N TYR A 56 -6.85 -9.73 -5.32
CA TYR A 56 -7.21 -8.47 -4.68
C TYR A 56 -6.10 -7.43 -4.79
N VAL A 57 -6.48 -6.16 -4.72
CA VAL A 57 -5.58 -5.04 -4.47
C VAL A 57 -5.85 -4.49 -3.08
N LEU A 58 -4.79 -4.33 -2.30
CA LEU A 58 -4.80 -3.66 -1.01
C LEU A 58 -4.35 -2.21 -1.22
N HIS A 59 -5.22 -1.27 -0.91
CA HIS A 59 -4.97 0.16 -1.07
C HIS A 59 -4.62 0.76 0.28
N THR A 60 -3.51 1.48 0.35
CA THR A 60 -3.12 2.25 1.54
C THR A 60 -2.52 3.58 1.13
N VAL A 61 -2.63 4.58 1.99
CA VAL A 61 -2.05 5.91 1.78
C VAL A 61 -0.87 6.05 2.74
N GLY A 62 0.33 6.12 2.18
CA GLY A 62 1.54 6.32 2.96
C GLY A 62 1.76 7.79 3.35
N PRO A 63 2.63 8.08 4.31
CA PRO A 63 2.97 9.45 4.71
C PRO A 63 3.75 10.17 3.61
N ILE A 64 3.48 11.47 3.47
CA ILE A 64 4.23 12.40 2.61
C ILE A 64 5.24 13.12 3.48
N ILE A 65 6.53 13.06 3.09
CA ILE A 65 7.60 13.68 3.85
C ILE A 65 7.88 15.09 3.34
N ASN A 66 7.70 16.06 4.22
CA ASN A 66 8.01 17.46 3.99
C ASN A 66 9.20 17.86 4.87
N GLY A 67 10.41 17.67 4.36
CA GLY A 67 11.65 17.95 5.07
C GLY A 67 12.17 16.77 5.89
N ARG A 68 12.11 16.82 7.21
CA ARG A 68 12.65 15.77 8.09
C ARG A 68 11.59 14.74 8.49
N VAL A 69 11.94 13.47 8.42
CA VAL A 69 11.09 12.37 8.90
C VAL A 69 10.87 12.47 10.41
N THR A 70 9.62 12.45 10.82
CA THR A 70 9.21 12.50 12.23
C THR A 70 8.91 11.09 12.79
N LYS A 71 8.72 11.00 14.11
CA LYS A 71 8.25 9.74 14.73
C LYS A 71 6.85 9.36 14.24
N VAL A 72 6.00 10.34 13.98
CA VAL A 72 4.64 10.13 13.46
C VAL A 72 4.70 9.54 12.07
N ASP A 73 5.55 10.05 11.18
CA ASP A 73 5.70 9.52 9.82
C ASP A 73 6.16 8.05 9.82
N LYS A 74 7.10 7.71 10.72
CA LYS A 74 7.57 6.32 10.88
C LYS A 74 6.44 5.40 11.32
N GLU A 75 5.64 5.82 12.29
CA GLU A 75 4.49 5.06 12.77
C GLU A 75 3.39 4.93 11.71
N LEU A 76 3.12 5.99 10.95
CA LEU A 76 2.16 5.96 9.84
C LEU A 76 2.61 5.00 8.72
N LEU A 77 3.91 4.99 8.40
CA LEU A 77 4.44 4.01 7.43
C LEU A 77 4.30 2.57 7.96
N ALA A 78 4.65 2.32 9.21
CA ALA A 78 4.45 1.01 9.83
C ALA A 78 2.97 0.62 9.85
N SER A 79 2.07 1.59 10.10
CA SER A 79 0.63 1.38 10.08
C SER A 79 0.12 0.95 8.69
N CYS A 80 0.67 1.48 7.59
CA CYS A 80 0.32 1.02 6.23
C CYS A 80 0.54 -0.49 6.07
N TYR A 81 1.72 -0.97 6.46
CA TYR A 81 2.05 -2.40 6.38
C TYR A 81 1.16 -3.25 7.29
N ARG A 82 0.97 -2.83 8.55
CA ARG A 82 0.09 -3.56 9.50
C ARG A 82 -1.35 -3.62 9.03
N SER A 83 -1.90 -2.52 8.55
CA SER A 83 -3.30 -2.45 8.07
C SER A 83 -3.51 -3.34 6.86
N CYS A 84 -2.59 -3.34 5.89
CA CYS A 84 -2.65 -4.24 4.73
C CYS A 84 -2.56 -5.72 5.17
N LEU A 85 -1.63 -6.07 6.04
CA LEU A 85 -1.46 -7.45 6.51
C LEU A 85 -2.66 -7.93 7.34
N LYS A 86 -3.22 -7.05 8.18
CA LYS A 86 -4.44 -7.34 8.95
C LYS A 86 -5.61 -7.63 7.99
N LEU A 87 -5.81 -6.77 7.00
CA LEU A 87 -6.86 -6.90 6.02
C LEU A 87 -6.67 -8.16 5.14
N ALA A 88 -5.43 -8.50 4.80
CA ALA A 88 -5.09 -9.74 4.12
C ALA A 88 -5.45 -10.97 4.97
N ALA A 89 -5.12 -10.97 6.26
CA ALA A 89 -5.46 -12.06 7.18
C ALA A 89 -6.97 -12.20 7.38
N GLU A 90 -7.70 -11.11 7.54
CA GLU A 90 -9.17 -11.08 7.65
C GLU A 90 -9.86 -11.66 6.40
N ASN A 91 -9.21 -11.56 5.23
CA ASN A 91 -9.69 -12.16 3.98
C ASN A 91 -9.04 -13.52 3.68
N SER A 92 -8.40 -14.16 4.65
CA SER A 92 -7.78 -15.48 4.52
C SER A 92 -6.76 -15.57 3.37
N LEU A 93 -6.05 -14.48 3.09
CA LEU A 93 -5.01 -14.44 2.07
C LEU A 93 -3.72 -15.07 2.61
N GLU A 94 -3.03 -15.84 1.75
CA GLU A 94 -1.79 -16.53 2.14
C GLU A 94 -0.52 -15.77 1.72
N SER A 95 -0.64 -14.85 0.74
CA SER A 95 0.50 -14.10 0.24
C SER A 95 0.14 -12.65 -0.05
N VAL A 96 1.11 -11.75 0.21
CA VAL A 96 1.00 -10.32 -0.06
C VAL A 96 2.27 -9.84 -0.76
N VAL A 97 2.12 -9.03 -1.79
CA VAL A 97 3.23 -8.33 -2.46
C VAL A 97 3.13 -6.86 -2.12
N PHE A 98 4.18 -6.29 -1.58
CA PHE A 98 4.30 -4.86 -1.30
C PHE A 98 5.25 -4.18 -2.28
N CYS A 99 4.88 -2.98 -2.72
CA CYS A 99 5.84 -2.03 -3.27
C CYS A 99 6.57 -1.28 -2.14
N CYS A 100 7.56 -0.47 -2.48
CA CYS A 100 8.25 0.41 -1.54
C CYS A 100 7.36 1.62 -1.22
N ILE A 101 6.52 1.51 -0.18
CA ILE A 101 5.51 2.53 0.18
C ILE A 101 6.20 3.86 0.53
N SER A 102 5.70 4.95 -0.03
CA SER A 102 6.15 6.34 0.18
C SER A 102 7.55 6.70 -0.31
N THR A 103 8.34 5.79 -0.88
CA THR A 103 9.72 6.08 -1.30
C THR A 103 9.87 6.80 -2.65
N GLY A 104 8.78 6.93 -3.39
CA GLY A 104 8.73 7.67 -4.65
C GLY A 104 8.36 9.14 -4.44
N GLU A 105 7.19 9.51 -4.93
CA GLU A 105 6.61 10.87 -4.89
C GLU A 105 6.40 11.42 -3.46
N PHE A 106 6.38 10.56 -2.46
CA PHE A 106 6.17 10.95 -1.06
C PHE A 106 7.48 11.15 -0.29
N HIS A 107 8.61 10.96 -0.94
CA HIS A 107 9.97 11.30 -0.46
C HIS A 107 10.38 10.67 0.88
N PHE A 108 9.82 9.54 1.26
CA PHE A 108 10.32 8.81 2.43
C PHE A 108 11.69 8.21 2.09
N PRO A 109 12.75 8.38 2.93
CA PRO A 109 14.07 7.83 2.66
C PRO A 109 14.03 6.30 2.53
N ASN A 110 14.61 5.76 1.45
CA ASN A 110 14.50 4.34 1.09
C ASN A 110 15.03 3.41 2.19
N ASP A 111 16.23 3.65 2.72
CA ASP A 111 16.84 2.82 3.75
C ASP A 111 15.94 2.71 5.00
N LEU A 112 15.48 3.86 5.49
CA LEU A 112 14.62 3.92 6.66
C LEU A 112 13.23 3.30 6.39
N ALA A 113 12.70 3.46 5.19
CA ALA A 113 11.44 2.84 4.79
C ALA A 113 11.58 1.31 4.75
N ALA A 114 12.68 0.79 4.21
CA ALA A 114 12.96 -0.64 4.15
C ALA A 114 13.09 -1.24 5.55
N GLU A 115 13.84 -0.59 6.46
CA GLU A 115 13.96 -1.03 7.87
C GLU A 115 12.59 -1.14 8.54
N ILE A 116 11.74 -0.10 8.41
CA ILE A 116 10.40 -0.08 8.99
C ILE A 116 9.52 -1.17 8.38
N ALA A 117 9.55 -1.33 7.06
CA ALA A 117 8.77 -2.34 6.36
C ALA A 117 9.10 -3.75 6.83
N VAL A 118 10.39 -4.10 6.81
CA VAL A 118 10.87 -5.43 7.20
C VAL A 118 10.59 -5.71 8.69
N ALA A 119 10.86 -4.74 9.57
CA ALA A 119 10.60 -4.89 11.00
C ALA A 119 9.10 -5.11 11.27
N THR A 120 8.23 -4.32 10.64
CA THR A 120 6.78 -4.40 10.82
C THR A 120 6.23 -5.73 10.32
N VAL A 121 6.65 -6.17 9.15
CA VAL A 121 6.22 -7.46 8.58
C VAL A 121 6.70 -8.62 9.44
N LYS A 122 7.96 -8.64 9.86
CA LYS A 122 8.50 -9.67 10.77
C LYS A 122 7.72 -9.74 12.08
N GLU A 123 7.39 -8.60 12.67
CA GLU A 123 6.62 -8.55 13.91
C GLU A 123 5.18 -9.10 13.72
N PHE A 124 4.55 -8.75 12.60
CA PHE A 124 3.21 -9.27 12.28
C PHE A 124 3.22 -10.79 12.10
N LEU A 125 4.20 -11.33 11.38
CA LEU A 125 4.31 -12.76 11.08
C LEU A 125 4.67 -13.64 12.30
N LYS A 126 5.08 -13.07 13.44
CA LYS A 126 5.22 -13.82 14.70
C LYS A 126 3.88 -14.29 15.25
N LYS A 127 2.79 -13.65 14.88
CA LYS A 127 1.44 -14.00 15.32
C LYS A 127 0.87 -15.08 14.40
N GLN A 128 -0.09 -15.86 14.93
CA GLN A 128 -0.85 -16.78 14.09
C GLN A 128 -1.65 -16.00 13.05
N THR A 129 -1.40 -16.27 11.77
CA THR A 129 -2.03 -15.58 10.64
C THR A 129 -2.17 -16.52 9.45
N SER A 130 -3.10 -16.22 8.53
CA SER A 130 -3.20 -16.90 7.24
C SER A 130 -2.06 -16.51 6.30
N VAL A 131 -1.47 -15.32 6.47
CA VAL A 131 -0.38 -14.82 5.62
C VAL A 131 0.90 -15.59 5.89
N LYS A 132 1.35 -16.38 4.91
CA LYS A 132 2.55 -17.22 4.97
C LYS A 132 3.72 -16.66 4.19
N LYS A 133 3.44 -15.79 3.20
CA LYS A 133 4.45 -15.25 2.30
C LYS A 133 4.24 -13.75 2.09
N VAL A 134 5.30 -12.99 2.33
CA VAL A 134 5.35 -11.55 1.99
C VAL A 134 6.51 -11.32 1.04
N ILE A 135 6.25 -10.62 -0.06
CA ILE A 135 7.22 -10.27 -1.08
C ILE A 135 7.34 -8.75 -1.10
N PHE A 136 8.55 -8.22 -0.98
CA PHE A 136 8.86 -6.84 -1.26
C PHE A 136 9.31 -6.72 -2.71
N ASN A 137 8.53 -6.03 -3.52
CA ASN A 137 8.85 -5.78 -4.92
C ASN A 137 9.59 -4.45 -5.02
N VAL A 138 10.88 -4.53 -5.25
CA VAL A 138 11.76 -3.38 -5.48
C VAL A 138 11.75 -3.01 -6.96
N PHE A 139 11.84 -1.73 -7.28
CA PHE A 139 11.75 -1.24 -8.66
C PHE A 139 12.96 -0.40 -9.08
N LYS A 140 13.53 0.37 -8.16
CA LYS A 140 14.71 1.20 -8.42
C LYS A 140 15.94 0.54 -7.81
N ASP A 141 17.12 0.87 -8.33
CA ASP A 141 18.40 0.40 -7.77
C ASP A 141 18.63 0.85 -6.32
N LEU A 142 17.90 1.87 -5.87
CA LEU A 142 17.94 2.42 -4.51
C LEU A 142 16.88 1.83 -3.56
N ASP A 143 15.99 0.96 -4.06
CA ASP A 143 14.90 0.39 -3.24
C ASP A 143 15.38 -0.77 -2.35
#